data_6648ccb69ab7d9702412bfac9c63af21
#
_entry.id   6648ccb69ab7d9702412bfac9c63af21
#
_cell.length_a   1.000
_cell.length_b   1.000
_cell.length_c   1.000
_cell.angle_alpha   90.00
_cell.angle_beta   90.00
_cell.angle_gamma   90.00
#
_symmetry.space_group_name_H-M   'P 1'
#
loop_
_entity.id
_entity.type
_entity.pdbx_description
1 polymer ?
#
loop_
_entity_poly.entity_id
_entity_poly.type
_entity_poly.pdbx_seq_one_letter_code
_entity_poly.pdbx_strand_id
1 'polypeptide(L)'
;MTTSINGLGNTPIQETAIQKENAKMSKEQEKALIDKLMHKPLAEVLPKFIDIDESKDNWITDAINKIDAMLSKKYDFTIEQRRALIAKYPENMEELEISVLQGHMDWLLSNSVDGKPTISGLMVGIGTAEQEAELEDFMKSFSEDTMMSNDGARLFARADLSIEEFKKLYREDVEKTTKEHKEFLAKLHKEEQEYNANFAKEQSEKKFKPMQVKKKYETYDINKDQKFLYARELLKFKEKRGIDVLELMQKIDKKQILNKMA
;
A
#
# COMPACT_ATOMS: atom_id res chain seq x y z
N MET A 1 -9.46 -47.44 -39.79
CA MET A 1 -10.49 -46.40 -39.69
C MET A 1 -9.92 -45.30 -38.84
N THR A 2 -9.43 -44.26 -39.48
CA THR A 2 -8.81 -43.06 -38.85
C THR A 2 -9.88 -41.99 -38.81
N THR A 3 -10.41 -41.70 -37.63
CA THR A 3 -11.35 -40.60 -37.41
C THR A 3 -10.56 -39.33 -37.17
N SER A 4 -10.54 -38.45 -38.18
CA SER A 4 -10.08 -37.06 -38.08
C SER A 4 -11.00 -36.28 -37.16
N ILE A 5 -10.48 -35.71 -36.10
CA ILE A 5 -11.16 -34.66 -35.31
C ILE A 5 -10.83 -33.32 -35.99
N ASN A 6 -11.64 -32.94 -36.96
CA ASN A 6 -11.73 -31.57 -37.45
C ASN A 6 -12.82 -30.87 -36.65
N GLY A 7 -12.48 -29.76 -35.99
CA GLY A 7 -13.50 -28.88 -35.45
C GLY A 7 -13.10 -28.06 -34.24
N LEU A 8 -11.93 -27.42 -34.25
CA LEU A 8 -11.78 -26.18 -33.52
C LEU A 8 -11.99 -25.04 -34.51
N GLY A 9 -13.21 -24.54 -34.55
CA GLY A 9 -13.57 -23.39 -35.36
C GLY A 9 -12.71 -22.19 -34.90
N ASN A 10 -11.85 -21.73 -35.80
CA ASN A 10 -11.25 -20.41 -35.72
C ASN A 10 -12.38 -19.39 -35.82
N THR A 11 -12.96 -19.02 -34.67
CA THR A 11 -13.72 -17.76 -34.61
C THR A 11 -12.70 -16.65 -34.80
N PRO A 12 -12.75 -15.86 -35.88
CA PRO A 12 -11.84 -14.74 -36.06
C PRO A 12 -12.05 -13.82 -34.87
N ILE A 13 -10.96 -13.51 -34.15
CA ILE A 13 -10.96 -12.47 -33.13
C ILE A 13 -11.45 -11.21 -33.87
N GLN A 14 -12.62 -10.70 -33.48
CA GLN A 14 -13.12 -9.44 -34.03
C GLN A 14 -12.07 -8.37 -33.70
N GLU A 15 -11.40 -7.84 -34.74
CA GLU A 15 -10.55 -6.69 -34.57
C GLU A 15 -11.37 -5.56 -33.96
N THR A 16 -10.97 -5.10 -32.77
CA THR A 16 -11.64 -4.01 -32.08
C THR A 16 -11.58 -2.73 -32.93
N ALA A 17 -12.56 -1.86 -32.77
CA ALA A 17 -12.65 -0.60 -33.55
C ALA A 17 -11.34 0.22 -33.48
N ILE A 18 -10.64 0.22 -32.35
CA ILE A 18 -9.37 0.91 -32.14
C ILE A 18 -8.23 0.30 -32.99
N GLN A 19 -8.19 -1.03 -33.18
CA GLN A 19 -7.15 -1.65 -34.00
C GLN A 19 -7.24 -1.23 -35.45
N LYS A 20 -8.45 -0.97 -35.97
CA LYS A 20 -8.65 -0.44 -37.33
C LYS A 20 -8.30 1.04 -37.45
N GLU A 21 -8.45 1.83 -36.39
CA GLU A 21 -8.05 3.25 -36.35
C GLU A 21 -6.53 3.41 -36.19
N ASN A 22 -5.89 2.60 -35.35
CA ASN A 22 -4.45 2.72 -35.04
C ASN A 22 -3.55 2.51 -36.26
N ALA A 23 -3.97 1.75 -37.27
CA ALA A 23 -3.18 1.51 -38.50
C ALA A 23 -2.94 2.78 -39.34
N LYS A 24 -3.52 3.93 -39.00
CA LYS A 24 -3.46 5.19 -39.78
C LYS A 24 -3.09 6.43 -38.96
N MET A 25 -2.89 6.31 -37.62
CA MET A 25 -2.64 7.48 -36.80
C MET A 25 -1.17 7.90 -36.78
N SER A 26 -0.93 9.23 -36.76
CA SER A 26 0.43 9.74 -36.48
C SER A 26 0.77 9.51 -34.98
N LYS A 27 2.08 9.49 -34.66
CA LYS A 27 2.55 9.36 -33.25
C LYS A 27 1.99 10.43 -32.32
N GLU A 28 1.76 11.65 -32.83
CA GLU A 28 1.18 12.74 -32.07
C GLU A 28 -0.31 12.50 -31.77
N GLN A 29 -1.05 11.97 -32.75
CA GLN A 29 -2.46 11.60 -32.58
C GLN A 29 -2.61 10.42 -31.61
N GLU A 30 -1.73 9.43 -31.71
CA GLU A 30 -1.68 8.29 -30.79
C GLU A 30 -1.43 8.73 -29.35
N LYS A 31 -0.43 9.59 -29.14
CA LYS A 31 -0.14 10.14 -27.81
C LYS A 31 -1.33 10.94 -27.23
N ALA A 32 -1.97 11.79 -28.04
CA ALA A 32 -3.14 12.53 -27.60
C ALA A 32 -4.33 11.63 -27.25
N LEU A 33 -4.49 10.50 -27.97
CA LEU A 33 -5.51 9.50 -27.65
C LEU A 33 -5.20 8.77 -26.34
N ILE A 34 -3.95 8.37 -26.13
CA ILE A 34 -3.51 7.75 -24.87
C ILE A 34 -3.77 8.69 -23.70
N ASP A 35 -3.33 9.96 -23.79
CA ASP A 35 -3.57 10.98 -22.77
C ASP A 35 -5.07 11.10 -22.44
N LYS A 36 -5.91 11.10 -23.46
CA LYS A 36 -7.36 11.15 -23.27
C LYS A 36 -7.93 9.90 -22.60
N LEU A 37 -7.42 8.72 -22.91
CA LEU A 37 -7.90 7.45 -22.33
C LEU A 37 -7.41 7.26 -20.92
N MET A 38 -6.19 7.65 -20.60
CA MET A 38 -5.60 7.56 -19.25
C MET A 38 -6.35 8.41 -18.19
N HIS A 39 -7.08 9.43 -18.63
CA HIS A 39 -7.91 10.24 -17.73
C HIS A 39 -9.35 9.72 -17.55
N LYS A 40 -9.68 8.58 -18.17
CA LYS A 40 -11.00 7.97 -18.06
C LYS A 40 -11.05 6.81 -17.07
N PRO A 41 -12.20 6.55 -16.45
CA PRO A 41 -12.40 5.35 -15.66
C PRO A 41 -12.14 4.09 -16.48
N LEU A 42 -11.59 3.05 -15.84
CA LEU A 42 -11.29 1.77 -16.50
C LEU A 42 -12.52 1.16 -17.19
N ALA A 43 -13.70 1.27 -16.58
CA ALA A 43 -14.97 0.81 -17.13
C ALA A 43 -15.33 1.45 -18.49
N GLU A 44 -14.85 2.67 -18.78
CA GLU A 44 -15.03 3.32 -20.09
C GLU A 44 -13.95 2.95 -21.10
N VAL A 45 -12.78 2.54 -20.63
CA VAL A 45 -11.61 2.23 -21.48
C VAL A 45 -11.60 0.75 -21.88
N LEU A 46 -11.89 -0.14 -20.94
CA LEU A 46 -11.85 -1.59 -21.16
C LEU A 46 -12.69 -2.09 -22.36
N PRO A 47 -13.95 -1.63 -22.57
CA PRO A 47 -14.76 -2.06 -23.71
C PRO A 47 -14.17 -1.73 -25.08
N LYS A 48 -13.18 -0.85 -25.15
CA LYS A 48 -12.49 -0.53 -26.41
C LYS A 48 -11.54 -1.65 -26.84
N PHE A 49 -11.04 -2.42 -25.89
CA PHE A 49 -10.08 -3.49 -26.14
C PHE A 49 -10.72 -4.87 -26.08
N ILE A 50 -11.71 -5.08 -25.24
CA ILE A 50 -12.33 -6.37 -25.02
C ILE A 50 -13.80 -6.18 -24.64
N ASP A 51 -14.65 -7.08 -25.15
CA ASP A 51 -16.06 -7.17 -24.81
C ASP A 51 -16.24 -8.30 -23.76
N ILE A 52 -16.69 -7.93 -22.57
CA ILE A 52 -16.95 -8.83 -21.43
C ILE A 52 -18.46 -8.83 -21.17
N ASP A 53 -19.05 -10.02 -21.16
CA ASP A 53 -20.47 -10.21 -20.87
C ASP A 53 -20.66 -10.55 -19.39
N GLU A 54 -20.88 -9.52 -18.58
CA GLU A 54 -21.05 -9.64 -17.12
C GLU A 54 -22.42 -10.23 -16.71
N SER A 55 -23.31 -10.50 -17.67
CA SER A 55 -24.63 -11.09 -17.39
C SER A 55 -24.59 -12.59 -17.12
N LYS A 56 -23.46 -13.25 -17.36
CA LYS A 56 -23.29 -14.70 -17.20
C LYS A 56 -22.83 -15.05 -15.78
N ASP A 57 -23.31 -16.18 -15.26
CA ASP A 57 -22.93 -16.65 -13.91
C ASP A 57 -21.40 -16.87 -13.73
N ASN A 58 -20.69 -17.20 -14.80
CA ASN A 58 -19.25 -17.48 -14.80
C ASN A 58 -18.43 -16.38 -15.48
N TRP A 59 -18.97 -15.18 -15.60
CA TRP A 59 -18.38 -14.08 -16.38
C TRP A 59 -16.94 -13.73 -15.92
N ILE A 60 -16.63 -13.82 -14.63
CA ILE A 60 -15.29 -13.52 -14.10
C ILE A 60 -14.27 -14.50 -14.69
N THR A 61 -14.55 -15.80 -14.64
CA THR A 61 -13.68 -16.84 -15.21
C THR A 61 -13.55 -16.67 -16.71
N ASP A 62 -14.65 -16.39 -17.40
CA ASP A 62 -14.68 -16.17 -18.85
C ASP A 62 -13.86 -14.92 -19.22
N ALA A 63 -13.98 -13.85 -18.46
CA ALA A 63 -13.21 -12.62 -18.64
C ALA A 63 -11.71 -12.86 -18.48
N ILE A 64 -11.29 -13.48 -17.37
CA ILE A 64 -9.89 -13.83 -17.10
C ILE A 64 -9.30 -14.67 -18.24
N ASN A 65 -10.00 -15.75 -18.63
CA ASN A 65 -9.55 -16.63 -19.71
C ASN A 65 -9.46 -15.90 -21.06
N LYS A 66 -10.41 -15.04 -21.36
CA LYS A 66 -10.47 -14.26 -22.60
C LYS A 66 -9.33 -13.24 -22.66
N ILE A 67 -9.08 -12.53 -21.54
CA ILE A 67 -7.98 -11.59 -21.43
C ILE A 67 -6.63 -12.29 -21.56
N ASP A 68 -6.42 -13.39 -20.81
CA ASP A 68 -5.17 -14.14 -20.88
C ASP A 68 -4.91 -14.73 -22.28
N ALA A 69 -5.92 -15.30 -22.90
CA ALA A 69 -5.83 -15.79 -24.27
C ALA A 69 -5.49 -14.67 -25.27
N MET A 70 -6.05 -13.48 -25.09
CA MET A 70 -5.76 -12.30 -25.92
C MET A 70 -4.34 -11.81 -25.72
N LEU A 71 -3.91 -11.62 -24.48
CA LEU A 71 -2.56 -11.19 -24.14
C LEU A 71 -1.49 -12.20 -24.60
N SER A 72 -1.73 -13.51 -24.39
CA SER A 72 -0.78 -14.56 -24.76
C SER A 72 -0.66 -14.79 -26.27
N LYS A 73 -1.72 -14.54 -27.05
CA LYS A 73 -1.68 -14.68 -28.52
C LYS A 73 -1.11 -13.47 -29.23
N LYS A 74 -1.31 -12.29 -28.67
CA LYS A 74 -1.00 -11.04 -29.36
C LYS A 74 0.38 -10.50 -28.98
N TYR A 75 0.85 -10.78 -27.74
CA TYR A 75 2.06 -10.17 -27.20
C TYR A 75 3.02 -11.22 -26.65
N ASP A 76 4.32 -11.04 -26.94
CA ASP A 76 5.41 -11.90 -26.46
C ASP A 76 6.01 -11.34 -25.16
N PHE A 77 5.15 -10.99 -24.19
CA PHE A 77 5.56 -10.49 -22.89
C PHE A 77 5.26 -11.52 -21.79
N THR A 78 6.19 -11.69 -20.86
CA THR A 78 5.94 -12.44 -19.64
C THR A 78 4.94 -11.70 -18.74
N ILE A 79 4.33 -12.40 -17.77
CA ILE A 79 3.41 -11.79 -16.79
C ILE A 79 4.10 -10.65 -16.04
N GLU A 80 5.38 -10.82 -15.66
CA GLU A 80 6.16 -9.79 -14.95
C GLU A 80 6.36 -8.55 -15.82
N GLN A 81 6.65 -8.75 -17.10
CA GLN A 81 6.79 -7.63 -18.07
C GLN A 81 5.46 -6.90 -18.26
N ARG A 82 4.35 -7.64 -18.43
CA ARG A 82 3.00 -7.06 -18.53
C ARG A 82 2.63 -6.26 -17.27
N ARG A 83 2.93 -6.78 -16.07
CA ARG A 83 2.70 -6.07 -14.80
C ARG A 83 3.58 -4.84 -14.64
N ALA A 84 4.79 -4.84 -15.16
CA ALA A 84 5.65 -3.66 -15.17
C ALA A 84 5.07 -2.50 -16.00
N LEU A 85 4.29 -2.79 -17.03
CA LEU A 85 3.61 -1.77 -17.84
C LEU A 85 2.46 -1.08 -17.10
N ILE A 86 1.82 -1.75 -16.14
CA ILE A 86 0.75 -1.13 -15.32
C ILE A 86 1.29 0.04 -14.50
N ALA A 87 2.53 -0.05 -14.02
CA ALA A 87 3.17 0.98 -13.20
C ALA A 87 3.81 2.12 -14.03
N LYS A 88 3.82 1.99 -15.37
CA LYS A 88 4.44 2.91 -16.29
C LYS A 88 3.39 3.67 -17.09
N TYR A 89 3.67 4.92 -17.45
CA TYR A 89 2.86 5.64 -18.42
C TYR A 89 3.08 5.03 -19.82
N PRO A 90 1.99 4.58 -20.51
CA PRO A 90 2.12 3.90 -21.80
C PRO A 90 2.66 4.85 -22.88
N GLU A 91 3.61 4.39 -23.68
CA GLU A 91 4.24 5.16 -24.75
C GLU A 91 3.52 4.99 -26.10
N ASN A 92 2.73 3.93 -26.23
CA ASN A 92 1.96 3.59 -27.42
C ASN A 92 0.66 2.84 -27.05
N MET A 93 -0.23 2.67 -28.03
CA MET A 93 -1.52 2.01 -27.83
C MET A 93 -1.40 0.53 -27.43
N GLU A 94 -0.32 -0.14 -27.83
CA GLU A 94 -0.04 -1.53 -27.47
C GLU A 94 0.25 -1.63 -25.97
N GLU A 95 1.12 -0.78 -25.43
CA GLU A 95 1.41 -0.72 -24.00
C GLU A 95 0.16 -0.33 -23.18
N LEU A 96 -0.66 0.58 -23.70
CA LEU A 96 -1.93 0.94 -23.04
C LEU A 96 -2.88 -0.26 -23.00
N GLU A 97 -3.05 -0.99 -24.10
CA GLU A 97 -3.91 -2.17 -24.16
C GLU A 97 -3.44 -3.25 -23.19
N ILE A 98 -2.14 -3.56 -23.18
CA ILE A 98 -1.55 -4.53 -22.24
C ILE A 98 -1.79 -4.08 -20.80
N SER A 99 -1.54 -2.82 -20.48
CA SER A 99 -1.71 -2.27 -19.13
C SER A 99 -3.16 -2.34 -18.68
N VAL A 100 -4.12 -1.97 -19.51
CA VAL A 100 -5.55 -2.03 -19.22
C VAL A 100 -6.03 -3.46 -19.01
N LEU A 101 -5.67 -4.37 -19.93
CA LEU A 101 -6.10 -5.77 -19.87
C LEU A 101 -5.46 -6.51 -18.69
N GLN A 102 -4.14 -6.40 -18.51
CA GLN A 102 -3.45 -7.04 -17.39
C GLN A 102 -3.91 -6.47 -16.04
N GLY A 103 -4.08 -5.14 -15.96
CA GLY A 103 -4.58 -4.49 -14.75
C GLY A 103 -5.99 -4.95 -14.39
N HIS A 104 -6.88 -5.09 -15.37
CA HIS A 104 -8.23 -5.61 -15.12
C HIS A 104 -8.22 -7.09 -14.71
N MET A 105 -7.38 -7.91 -15.34
CA MET A 105 -7.22 -9.31 -14.97
C MET A 105 -6.70 -9.45 -13.53
N ASP A 106 -5.68 -8.69 -13.15
CA ASP A 106 -5.13 -8.70 -11.79
C ASP A 106 -6.17 -8.22 -10.77
N TRP A 107 -7.00 -7.23 -11.14
CA TRP A 107 -8.11 -6.76 -10.31
C TRP A 107 -9.17 -7.84 -10.09
N LEU A 108 -9.59 -8.56 -11.16
CA LEU A 108 -10.52 -9.68 -11.04
C LEU A 108 -9.94 -10.81 -10.18
N LEU A 109 -8.68 -11.19 -10.40
CA LEU A 109 -7.99 -12.24 -9.62
C LEU A 109 -7.84 -11.88 -8.14
N SER A 110 -7.63 -10.61 -7.83
CA SER A 110 -7.48 -10.15 -6.43
C SER A 110 -8.80 -10.07 -5.67
N ASN A 111 -9.92 -9.96 -6.39
CA ASN A 111 -11.24 -9.75 -5.83
C ASN A 111 -12.22 -10.92 -6.07
N SER A 112 -11.70 -12.06 -6.52
CA SER A 112 -12.50 -13.28 -6.74
C SER A 112 -11.72 -14.53 -6.33
N VAL A 113 -12.46 -15.59 -5.98
CA VAL A 113 -11.95 -16.93 -5.70
C VAL A 113 -12.81 -17.92 -6.47
N ASP A 114 -12.16 -18.78 -7.25
CA ASP A 114 -12.84 -19.79 -8.09
C ASP A 114 -13.95 -19.20 -8.97
N GLY A 115 -13.71 -18.01 -9.53
CA GLY A 115 -14.66 -17.32 -10.41
C GLY A 115 -15.87 -16.69 -9.70
N LYS A 116 -15.88 -16.66 -8.36
CA LYS A 116 -16.92 -16.00 -7.56
C LYS A 116 -16.33 -14.75 -6.91
N PRO A 117 -17.06 -13.62 -6.88
CA PRO A 117 -16.59 -12.43 -6.21
C PRO A 117 -16.41 -12.68 -4.70
N THR A 118 -15.36 -12.16 -4.12
CA THR A 118 -15.21 -12.06 -2.67
C THR A 118 -16.14 -10.97 -2.14
N ILE A 119 -16.32 -10.89 -0.82
CA ILE A 119 -17.07 -9.76 -0.21
C ILE A 119 -16.40 -8.43 -0.60
N SER A 120 -15.05 -8.35 -0.56
CA SER A 120 -14.32 -7.19 -1.05
C SER A 120 -14.61 -6.91 -2.53
N GLY A 121 -14.67 -7.94 -3.34
CA GLY A 121 -15.03 -7.84 -4.76
C GLY A 121 -16.43 -7.27 -4.99
N LEU A 122 -17.41 -7.70 -4.20
CA LEU A 122 -18.76 -7.12 -4.25
C LEU A 122 -18.76 -5.63 -3.90
N MET A 123 -17.95 -5.22 -2.92
CA MET A 123 -17.85 -3.81 -2.49
C MET A 123 -17.13 -2.90 -3.51
N VAL A 124 -16.37 -3.46 -4.43
CA VAL A 124 -15.67 -2.69 -5.48
C VAL A 124 -16.32 -2.86 -6.86
N GLY A 125 -17.57 -3.32 -6.91
CA GLY A 125 -18.39 -3.33 -8.12
C GLY A 125 -18.23 -4.58 -9.01
N ILE A 126 -17.71 -5.72 -8.47
CA ILE A 126 -17.73 -7.01 -9.20
C ILE A 126 -19.12 -7.68 -9.14
N GLY A 127 -19.98 -7.23 -8.25
CA GLY A 127 -21.36 -7.69 -8.12
C GLY A 127 -22.38 -6.77 -8.79
N THR A 128 -23.62 -6.85 -8.33
CA THR A 128 -24.66 -5.89 -8.77
C THR A 128 -24.56 -4.57 -7.96
N ALA A 129 -25.06 -3.49 -8.54
CA ALA A 129 -25.09 -2.20 -7.86
C ALA A 129 -25.88 -2.25 -6.53
N GLU A 130 -26.92 -3.12 -6.45
CA GLU A 130 -27.68 -3.34 -5.23
C GLU A 130 -26.82 -4.01 -4.15
N GLN A 131 -25.98 -5.00 -4.52
CA GLN A 131 -25.09 -5.68 -3.59
C GLN A 131 -24.00 -4.73 -3.05
N GLU A 132 -23.44 -3.91 -3.93
CA GLU A 132 -22.46 -2.88 -3.55
C GLU A 132 -23.07 -1.89 -2.56
N ALA A 133 -24.24 -1.31 -2.91
CA ALA A 133 -24.96 -0.35 -2.06
C ALA A 133 -25.33 -0.96 -0.70
N GLU A 134 -25.79 -2.21 -0.69
CA GLU A 134 -26.17 -2.93 0.52
C GLU A 134 -24.99 -3.13 1.46
N LEU A 135 -23.82 -3.48 0.94
CA LEU A 135 -22.59 -3.63 1.72
C LEU A 135 -22.05 -2.28 2.20
N GLU A 136 -22.09 -1.27 1.34
CA GLU A 136 -21.66 0.08 1.71
C GLU A 136 -22.52 0.66 2.86
N ASP A 137 -23.84 0.54 2.76
CA ASP A 137 -24.76 0.97 3.81
C ASP A 137 -24.55 0.21 5.12
N PHE A 138 -24.31 -1.11 5.03
CA PHE A 138 -23.96 -1.91 6.19
C PHE A 138 -22.67 -1.43 6.84
N MET A 139 -21.61 -1.18 6.08
CA MET A 139 -20.34 -0.70 6.62
C MET A 139 -20.47 0.69 7.24
N LYS A 140 -21.24 1.60 6.64
CA LYS A 140 -21.54 2.93 7.17
C LYS A 140 -22.34 2.91 8.50
N SER A 141 -22.99 1.78 8.82
CA SER A 141 -23.75 1.65 10.07
C SER A 141 -22.87 1.55 11.32
N PHE A 142 -21.57 1.31 11.16
CA PHE A 142 -20.61 1.23 12.27
C PHE A 142 -20.01 2.60 12.57
N SER A 143 -19.75 2.85 13.86
CA SER A 143 -19.08 4.08 14.31
C SER A 143 -17.56 4.02 14.08
N GLU A 144 -16.89 5.18 14.07
CA GLU A 144 -15.43 5.28 13.95
C GLU A 144 -14.67 4.58 15.11
N ASP A 145 -15.31 4.42 16.27
CA ASP A 145 -14.71 3.73 17.44
C ASP A 145 -14.83 2.21 17.36
N THR A 146 -15.32 1.68 16.26
CA THR A 146 -15.56 0.27 16.06
C THR A 146 -14.26 -0.47 15.73
N MET A 147 -13.97 -1.54 16.47
CA MET A 147 -12.77 -2.34 16.27
C MET A 147 -13.12 -3.66 15.59
N MET A 148 -12.30 -4.04 14.62
CA MET A 148 -12.40 -5.31 13.92
C MET A 148 -11.15 -6.15 14.20
N SER A 149 -11.32 -7.47 14.35
CA SER A 149 -10.20 -8.40 14.51
C SER A 149 -9.56 -8.77 13.17
N ASN A 150 -8.42 -9.46 13.21
CA ASN A 150 -7.83 -10.06 12.01
C ASN A 150 -8.75 -11.11 11.36
N ASP A 151 -9.59 -11.80 12.14
CA ASP A 151 -10.54 -12.78 11.61
C ASP A 151 -11.71 -12.07 10.94
N GLY A 152 -12.19 -10.95 11.50
CA GLY A 152 -13.14 -10.06 10.85
C GLY A 152 -12.61 -9.52 9.50
N ALA A 153 -11.33 -9.13 9.45
CA ALA A 153 -10.69 -8.69 8.21
C ALA A 153 -10.64 -9.81 7.14
N ARG A 154 -10.45 -11.06 7.53
CA ARG A 154 -10.44 -12.21 6.61
C ARG A 154 -11.80 -12.49 5.97
N LEU A 155 -12.89 -12.06 6.58
CA LEU A 155 -14.24 -12.25 6.01
C LEU A 155 -14.37 -11.55 4.65
N PHE A 156 -13.66 -10.43 4.44
CA PHE A 156 -13.69 -9.71 3.16
C PHE A 156 -13.08 -10.48 1.99
N ALA A 157 -12.14 -11.38 2.26
CA ALA A 157 -11.50 -12.22 1.24
C ALA A 157 -12.29 -13.50 0.91
N ARG A 158 -13.42 -13.75 1.55
CA ARG A 158 -14.25 -14.93 1.34
C ARG A 158 -15.23 -14.73 0.18
N ALA A 159 -15.34 -15.76 -0.66
CA ALA A 159 -16.26 -15.82 -1.79
C ALA A 159 -17.39 -16.88 -1.57
N ASP A 160 -17.34 -17.58 -0.45
CA ASP A 160 -18.27 -18.63 -0.06
C ASP A 160 -19.38 -18.15 0.88
N LEU A 161 -19.34 -16.88 1.29
CA LEU A 161 -20.35 -16.26 2.15
C LEU A 161 -21.41 -15.53 1.31
N SER A 162 -22.65 -15.68 1.72
CA SER A 162 -23.71 -14.72 1.34
C SER A 162 -23.50 -13.39 2.06
N ILE A 163 -24.08 -12.32 1.52
CA ILE A 163 -24.02 -10.99 2.15
C ILE A 163 -24.60 -11.03 3.57
N GLU A 164 -25.70 -11.76 3.77
CA GLU A 164 -26.34 -11.90 5.09
C GLU A 164 -25.46 -12.64 6.09
N GLU A 165 -24.79 -13.71 5.67
CA GLU A 165 -23.83 -14.42 6.52
C GLU A 165 -22.62 -13.56 6.86
N PHE A 166 -22.09 -12.82 5.89
CA PHE A 166 -21.03 -11.86 6.11
C PHE A 166 -21.44 -10.81 7.15
N LYS A 167 -22.59 -10.15 6.96
CA LYS A 167 -23.10 -9.13 7.89
C LYS A 167 -23.24 -9.65 9.32
N LYS A 168 -23.71 -10.91 9.46
CA LYS A 168 -23.85 -11.55 10.76
C LYS A 168 -22.49 -11.77 11.41
N LEU A 169 -21.56 -12.46 10.72
CA LEU A 169 -20.23 -12.79 11.24
C LEU A 169 -19.41 -11.55 11.54
N TYR A 170 -19.48 -10.56 10.65
CA TYR A 170 -18.78 -9.30 10.84
C TYR A 170 -19.29 -8.53 12.05
N ARG A 171 -20.61 -8.46 12.26
CA ARG A 171 -21.20 -7.81 13.43
C ARG A 171 -20.78 -8.50 14.74
N GLU A 172 -20.81 -9.83 14.78
CA GLU A 172 -20.36 -10.62 15.92
C GLU A 172 -18.88 -10.35 16.26
N ASP A 173 -18.01 -10.32 15.25
CA ASP A 173 -16.58 -10.03 15.42
C ASP A 173 -16.37 -8.62 15.97
N VAL A 174 -17.00 -7.64 15.36
CA VAL A 174 -16.88 -6.22 15.72
C VAL A 174 -17.39 -5.96 17.14
N GLU A 175 -18.55 -6.50 17.51
CA GLU A 175 -19.10 -6.34 18.87
C GLU A 175 -18.17 -6.93 19.91
N LYS A 176 -17.67 -8.15 19.67
CA LYS A 176 -16.72 -8.83 20.56
C LYS A 176 -15.41 -8.03 20.67
N THR A 177 -14.79 -7.70 19.56
CA THR A 177 -13.48 -7.03 19.51
C THR A 177 -13.54 -5.63 20.12
N THR A 178 -14.61 -4.89 19.82
CA THR A 178 -14.83 -3.55 20.42
C THR A 178 -15.01 -3.63 21.94
N LYS A 179 -15.73 -4.64 22.42
CA LYS A 179 -15.91 -4.87 23.85
C LYS A 179 -14.58 -5.21 24.54
N GLU A 180 -13.84 -6.18 23.97
CA GLU A 180 -12.51 -6.58 24.49
C GLU A 180 -11.54 -5.40 24.52
N HIS A 181 -11.55 -4.57 23.46
CA HIS A 181 -10.71 -3.37 23.41
C HIS A 181 -11.08 -2.35 24.49
N LYS A 182 -12.37 -2.09 24.70
CA LYS A 182 -12.83 -1.19 25.78
C LYS A 182 -12.45 -1.70 27.17
N GLU A 183 -12.59 -3.00 27.40
CA GLU A 183 -12.17 -3.63 28.67
C GLU A 183 -10.65 -3.52 28.88
N PHE A 184 -9.87 -3.72 27.82
CA PHE A 184 -8.42 -3.55 27.87
C PHE A 184 -8.01 -2.11 28.18
N LEU A 185 -8.63 -1.12 27.53
CA LEU A 185 -8.36 0.31 27.83
C LEU A 185 -8.75 0.67 29.27
N ALA A 186 -9.88 0.17 29.76
CA ALA A 186 -10.31 0.41 31.14
C ALA A 186 -9.31 -0.18 32.15
N LYS A 187 -8.75 -1.36 31.86
CA LYS A 187 -7.71 -1.98 32.69
C LYS A 187 -6.42 -1.16 32.67
N LEU A 188 -5.94 -0.73 31.50
CA LEU A 188 -4.77 0.14 31.39
C LEU A 188 -4.94 1.45 32.16
N HIS A 189 -6.09 2.09 32.04
CA HIS A 189 -6.40 3.31 32.80
C HIS A 189 -6.35 3.11 34.32
N LYS A 190 -6.86 1.98 34.77
CA LYS A 190 -6.79 1.64 36.19
C LYS A 190 -5.35 1.42 36.66
N GLU A 191 -4.57 0.65 35.90
CA GLU A 191 -3.14 0.41 36.19
C GLU A 191 -2.35 1.73 36.22
N GLU A 192 -2.61 2.63 35.28
CA GLU A 192 -1.99 3.96 35.23
C GLU A 192 -2.35 4.81 36.46
N GLN A 193 -3.63 4.81 36.88
CA GLN A 193 -4.07 5.52 38.06
C GLN A 193 -3.41 4.95 39.33
N GLU A 194 -3.32 3.62 39.48
CA GLU A 194 -2.63 2.97 40.58
C GLU A 194 -1.13 3.28 40.60
N TYR A 195 -0.47 3.26 39.41
CA TYR A 195 0.93 3.64 39.30
C TYR A 195 1.17 5.10 39.71
N ASN A 196 0.36 6.03 39.21
CA ASN A 196 0.46 7.45 39.53
C ASN A 196 0.21 7.72 41.03
N ALA A 197 -0.77 7.03 41.64
CA ALA A 197 -1.05 7.13 43.07
C ALA A 197 0.13 6.60 43.91
N ASN A 198 0.72 5.46 43.55
CA ASN A 198 1.88 4.91 44.25
C ASN A 198 3.11 5.81 44.08
N PHE A 199 3.36 6.32 42.86
CA PHE A 199 4.43 7.28 42.61
C PHE A 199 4.27 8.55 43.45
N ALA A 200 3.07 9.11 43.52
CA ALA A 200 2.79 10.28 44.38
C ALA A 200 3.05 10.00 45.86
N LYS A 201 2.67 8.80 46.40
CA LYS A 201 2.99 8.39 47.77
C LYS A 201 4.50 8.29 47.98
N GLU A 202 5.23 7.61 47.11
CA GLU A 202 6.68 7.51 47.23
C GLU A 202 7.37 8.87 47.19
N GLN A 203 6.90 9.80 46.35
CA GLN A 203 7.44 11.16 46.31
C GLN A 203 7.14 11.93 47.62
N SER A 204 5.97 11.76 48.21
CA SER A 204 5.60 12.41 49.49
C SER A 204 6.39 11.85 50.69
N GLU A 205 6.75 10.56 50.64
CA GLU A 205 7.53 9.89 51.71
C GLU A 205 9.04 10.18 51.58
N LYS A 206 9.54 10.53 50.39
CA LYS A 206 10.91 10.99 50.21
C LYS A 206 11.06 12.36 50.87
N LYS A 207 11.40 12.39 52.17
CA LYS A 207 11.85 13.62 52.80
C LYS A 207 13.07 14.12 52.02
N PHE A 208 12.85 15.13 51.20
CA PHE A 208 13.96 15.85 50.54
C PHE A 208 14.85 16.41 51.64
N LYS A 209 15.95 15.71 51.94
CA LYS A 209 17.05 16.34 52.62
C LYS A 209 17.63 17.33 51.59
N PRO A 210 17.56 18.63 51.82
CA PRO A 210 18.17 19.55 50.88
C PRO A 210 19.66 19.18 50.82
N MET A 211 20.04 18.63 49.65
CA MET A 211 21.45 18.34 49.38
C MET A 211 22.14 19.72 49.35
N GLN A 212 22.82 20.07 50.46
CA GLN A 212 23.73 21.23 50.41
C GLN A 212 24.80 20.89 49.40
N VAL A 213 24.52 21.24 48.15
CA VAL A 213 25.51 21.23 47.11
C VAL A 213 26.47 22.38 47.47
N LYS A 214 27.52 22.05 48.24
CA LYS A 214 28.71 22.88 48.24
C LYS A 214 29.27 22.82 46.83
N LYS A 215 28.60 23.48 45.89
CA LYS A 215 29.18 23.77 44.59
C LYS A 215 30.33 24.74 44.90
N LYS A 216 31.55 24.21 45.07
CA LYS A 216 32.71 24.96 44.66
C LYS A 216 32.48 25.22 43.17
N TYR A 217 32.01 26.42 42.85
CA TYR A 217 32.05 26.91 41.49
C TYR A 217 33.56 27.10 41.19
N GLU A 218 34.18 26.07 40.63
CA GLU A 218 35.42 26.28 39.94
C GLU A 218 35.03 27.17 38.77
N THR A 219 35.47 28.42 38.82
CA THR A 219 35.33 29.35 37.70
C THR A 219 35.98 28.68 36.51
N TYR A 220 35.16 28.46 35.46
CA TYR A 220 35.64 27.86 34.21
C TYR A 220 36.83 28.67 33.71
N ASP A 221 38.03 28.08 33.76
CA ASP A 221 39.24 28.66 33.25
C ASP A 221 39.48 28.05 31.84
N ILE A 222 39.22 28.91 30.85
CA ILE A 222 39.39 28.54 29.44
C ILE A 222 40.80 28.01 29.12
N ASN A 223 41.82 28.47 29.89
CA ASN A 223 43.21 28.01 29.71
C ASN A 223 43.49 26.63 30.28
N LYS A 224 42.50 26.02 31.03
CA LYS A 224 42.56 24.65 31.51
C LYS A 224 41.65 23.70 30.71
N ASP A 225 40.84 24.26 29.82
CA ASP A 225 39.97 23.46 28.95
C ASP A 225 40.81 22.78 27.86
N GLN A 226 40.94 21.48 27.97
CA GLN A 226 41.71 20.66 27.02
C GLN A 226 41.25 20.84 25.58
N LYS A 227 39.94 21.04 25.36
CA LYS A 227 39.39 21.26 24.02
C LYS A 227 39.83 22.61 23.46
N PHE A 228 39.82 23.65 24.30
CA PHE A 228 40.29 24.97 23.91
C PHE A 228 41.80 24.99 23.65
N LEU A 229 42.58 24.35 24.50
CA LEU A 229 44.02 24.22 24.31
C LEU A 229 44.35 23.47 23.02
N TYR A 230 43.63 22.40 22.75
CA TYR A 230 43.77 21.61 21.51
C TYR A 230 43.41 22.42 20.27
N ALA A 231 42.28 23.15 20.31
CA ALA A 231 41.86 24.03 19.22
C ALA A 231 42.87 25.15 18.95
N ARG A 232 43.44 25.73 20.02
CA ARG A 232 44.50 26.74 19.91
C ARG A 232 45.78 26.21 19.26
N GLU A 233 46.19 25.01 19.61
CA GLU A 233 47.35 24.36 18.97
C GLU A 233 47.08 24.02 17.51
N LEU A 234 45.86 23.57 17.17
CA LEU A 234 45.45 23.32 15.78
C LEU A 234 45.44 24.62 14.94
N LEU A 235 45.00 25.76 15.53
CA LEU A 235 45.06 27.04 14.85
C LEU A 235 46.50 27.49 14.57
N LYS A 236 47.41 27.29 15.51
CA LYS A 236 48.84 27.55 15.29
C LYS A 236 49.43 26.65 14.19
N PHE A 237 48.94 25.42 14.10
CA PHE A 237 49.37 24.49 13.04
C PHE A 237 48.87 24.94 11.65
N LYS A 238 47.65 25.50 11.60
CA LYS A 238 47.06 26.08 10.37
C LYS A 238 47.91 27.27 9.89
N GLU A 239 48.26 28.22 10.79
CA GLU A 239 49.08 29.35 10.43
C GLU A 239 50.46 28.96 9.86
N LYS A 240 51.03 27.85 10.38
CA LYS A 240 52.34 27.39 9.92
C LYS A 240 52.34 26.57 8.65
N ARG A 241 51.20 25.89 8.30
CA ARG A 241 51.13 24.89 7.20
C ARG A 241 49.99 25.08 6.20
N GLY A 242 49.14 26.12 6.35
CA GLY A 242 48.06 26.40 5.42
C GLY A 242 46.94 25.32 5.36
N ILE A 243 46.81 24.47 6.41
CA ILE A 243 45.82 23.41 6.46
C ILE A 243 44.48 23.96 6.99
N ASP A 244 43.34 23.60 6.33
CA ASP A 244 42.03 23.98 6.82
C ASP A 244 41.60 23.11 8.03
N VAL A 245 41.73 23.73 9.22
CA VAL A 245 41.46 23.08 10.51
C VAL A 245 39.96 22.74 10.69
N LEU A 246 39.06 23.55 10.10
CA LEU A 246 37.60 23.28 10.18
C LEU A 246 37.23 22.00 9.44
N GLU A 247 37.83 21.79 8.28
CA GLU A 247 37.60 20.54 7.52
C GLU A 247 38.15 19.32 8.28
N LEU A 248 39.31 19.46 8.94
CA LEU A 248 39.90 18.40 9.74
C LEU A 248 39.04 18.07 10.96
N MET A 249 38.52 19.07 11.67
CA MET A 249 37.62 18.88 12.81
C MET A 249 36.31 18.20 12.41
N GLN A 250 35.71 18.57 11.29
CA GLN A 250 34.50 17.91 10.77
C GLN A 250 34.76 16.46 10.42
N LYS A 251 35.92 16.08 9.90
CA LYS A 251 36.31 14.70 9.63
C LYS A 251 36.51 13.89 10.90
N ILE A 252 37.06 14.48 11.96
CA ILE A 252 37.25 13.83 13.26
C ILE A 252 35.91 13.61 13.96
N ASP A 253 35.01 14.58 13.97
CA ASP A 253 33.66 14.43 14.55
C ASP A 253 32.82 13.36 13.85
N LYS A 254 32.84 13.30 12.52
CA LYS A 254 32.20 12.23 11.76
C LYS A 254 32.76 10.85 12.10
N LYS A 255 34.06 10.73 12.34
CA LYS A 255 34.70 9.46 12.69
C LYS A 255 34.35 9.02 14.12
N GLN A 256 34.20 9.94 15.06
CA GLN A 256 33.79 9.66 16.44
C GLN A 256 32.32 9.24 16.53
N ILE A 257 31.45 9.80 15.69
CA ILE A 257 30.03 9.40 15.61
C ILE A 257 29.91 7.97 15.06
N LEU A 258 30.67 7.63 14.02
CA LEU A 258 30.69 6.27 13.45
C LEU A 258 31.20 5.21 14.43
N ASN A 259 32.21 5.55 15.26
CA ASN A 259 32.74 4.62 16.28
C ASN A 259 31.83 4.45 17.52
N LYS A 260 30.83 5.32 17.71
CA LYS A 260 29.80 5.17 18.77
C LYS A 260 28.56 4.42 18.31
N MET A 261 28.40 4.16 17.01
CA MET A 261 27.30 3.44 16.41
C MET A 261 27.68 2.01 15.96
N ALA A 262 28.94 1.61 16.13
CA ALA A 262 29.44 0.25 15.96
C ALA A 262 29.67 -0.40 17.34
#